data_7cf4bd200169e6c81c4acb867e579e57
#
_entry.id   7cf4bd200169e6c81c4acb867e579e57
#
_cell.length_a   1.000
_cell.length_b   1.000
_cell.length_c   1.000
_cell.angle_alpha   90.00
_cell.angle_beta   90.00
_cell.angle_gamma   90.00
#
_symmetry.space_group_name_H-M   'P 1'
#
loop_
_entity.id
_entity.type
_entity.pdbx_description
1 polymer ?
#
loop_
_entity_poly.entity_id
_entity_poly.type
_entity_poly.pdbx_seq_one_letter_code
_entity_poly.pdbx_strand_id
1 'polypeptide(L)'
;MTQIFAFGHSITHGFWDPEGGWVQRLRKILDKKSLENSDEYYFEVYNLGVSGDDSTDLVNRIESELNARLWEEDETVILIQIGANDIQYFNEEYRLRTPKEQFKENLMNLISISRNYTDRIMFVGDPVTTIEGPIPWAKDKELSDSRLKNYTDTVRRTCENENIPFVDIRSELGKSDWSEKLEDGCHPNREGHKLIFERVKEKLKEEELIDF
;
A
#
# COMPACT_ATOMS: atom_id res chain seq x y z
N MET A 1 -22.99 -0.39 -6.33
CA MET A 1 -22.01 0.51 -5.71
C MET A 1 -20.69 -0.23 -5.56
N THR A 2 -19.55 0.47 -5.51
CA THR A 2 -18.23 -0.17 -5.33
C THR A 2 -17.51 0.46 -4.15
N GLN A 3 -17.19 -0.34 -3.15
CA GLN A 3 -16.39 0.06 -2.00
C GLN A 3 -14.92 -0.30 -2.23
N ILE A 4 -14.01 0.65 -2.01
CA ILE A 4 -12.57 0.48 -2.17
C ILE A 4 -11.89 0.69 -0.82
N PHE A 5 -11.23 -0.34 -0.32
CA PHE A 5 -10.50 -0.32 0.95
C PHE A 5 -9.00 -0.30 0.69
N ALA A 6 -8.34 0.83 0.91
CA ALA A 6 -6.91 0.97 0.73
C ALA A 6 -6.18 0.83 2.08
N PHE A 7 -5.65 -0.34 2.35
CA PHE A 7 -4.90 -0.67 3.57
C PHE A 7 -3.40 -0.43 3.39
N GLY A 8 -2.74 -0.08 4.47
CA GLY A 8 -1.29 0.05 4.50
C GLY A 8 -0.76 0.95 5.61
N HIS A 9 0.40 1.52 5.37
CA HIS A 9 1.13 2.35 6.33
C HIS A 9 1.11 3.86 5.99
N SER A 10 2.17 4.61 6.37
CA SER A 10 2.27 6.06 6.18
C SER A 10 2.18 6.51 4.71
N ILE A 11 2.68 5.72 3.75
CA ILE A 11 2.59 6.06 2.32
C ILE A 11 1.13 5.94 1.84
N THR A 12 0.41 4.92 2.28
CA THR A 12 -1.04 4.77 2.01
C THR A 12 -1.83 5.90 2.68
N HIS A 13 -1.48 6.25 3.92
CA HIS A 13 -2.07 7.41 4.62
C HIS A 13 -1.91 8.71 3.84
N GLY A 14 -0.81 8.85 3.08
CA GLY A 14 -0.50 10.05 2.31
C GLY A 14 0.45 11.01 3.02
N PHE A 15 1.32 10.47 3.88
CA PHE A 15 2.30 11.26 4.64
C PHE A 15 3.18 12.11 3.73
N TRP A 16 3.41 13.38 4.06
CA TRP A 16 4.15 14.41 3.34
C TRP A 16 3.51 14.89 2.02
N ASP A 17 2.30 14.47 1.66
CA ASP A 17 1.59 15.06 0.54
C ASP A 17 0.44 15.96 1.00
N PRO A 18 0.50 17.28 0.77
CA PRO A 18 -0.59 18.20 1.13
C PRO A 18 -1.93 17.88 0.46
N GLU A 19 -1.93 17.09 -0.62
CA GLU A 19 -3.14 16.62 -1.29
C GLU A 19 -3.68 15.28 -0.76
N GLY A 20 -3.05 14.73 0.30
CA GLY A 20 -3.51 13.53 1.00
C GLY A 20 -3.09 12.20 0.38
N GLY A 21 -2.04 12.20 -0.45
CA GLY A 21 -1.44 10.99 -0.99
C GLY A 21 -2.17 10.36 -2.18
N TRP A 22 -1.72 9.18 -2.57
CA TRP A 22 -2.23 8.49 -3.75
C TRP A 22 -3.68 8.01 -3.58
N VAL A 23 -4.08 7.59 -2.39
CA VAL A 23 -5.46 7.14 -2.11
C VAL A 23 -6.45 8.30 -2.23
N GLN A 24 -6.08 9.48 -1.72
CA GLN A 24 -6.95 10.66 -1.83
C GLN A 24 -7.09 11.15 -3.28
N ARG A 25 -6.05 10.98 -4.10
CA ARG A 25 -6.15 11.26 -5.53
C ARG A 25 -7.09 10.28 -6.23
N LEU A 26 -7.03 9.00 -5.89
CA LEU A 26 -7.95 7.98 -6.38
C LEU A 26 -9.39 8.32 -5.99
N ARG A 27 -9.62 8.67 -4.72
CA ARG A 27 -10.93 9.10 -4.24
C ARG A 27 -11.47 10.28 -5.04
N LYS A 28 -10.67 11.34 -5.23
CA LYS A 28 -11.10 12.53 -5.98
C LYS A 28 -11.61 12.25 -7.38
N ILE A 29 -10.96 11.34 -8.13
CA ILE A 29 -11.40 11.02 -9.50
C ILE A 29 -12.66 10.15 -9.50
N LEU A 30 -12.80 9.23 -8.53
CA LEU A 30 -13.97 8.38 -8.39
C LEU A 30 -15.17 9.16 -7.87
N ASP A 31 -15.01 10.05 -6.89
CA ASP A 31 -16.04 11.00 -6.44
C ASP A 31 -16.55 11.85 -7.61
N LYS A 32 -15.62 12.34 -8.46
CA LYS A 32 -15.99 13.09 -9.65
C LYS A 32 -16.82 12.25 -10.63
N LYS A 33 -16.41 11.00 -10.90
CA LYS A 33 -17.17 10.08 -11.75
C LYS A 33 -18.57 9.81 -11.19
N SER A 34 -18.70 9.59 -9.90
CA SER A 34 -19.99 9.40 -9.22
C SER A 34 -20.89 10.63 -9.35
N LEU A 35 -20.34 11.86 -9.22
CA LEU A 35 -21.11 13.10 -9.37
C LEU A 35 -21.57 13.36 -10.81
N GLU A 36 -20.77 12.98 -11.80
CA GLU A 36 -21.09 13.16 -13.23
C GLU A 36 -22.10 12.11 -13.74
N ASN A 37 -22.17 10.93 -13.11
CA ASN A 37 -22.99 9.79 -13.55
C ASN A 37 -23.61 9.06 -12.35
N SER A 38 -24.33 9.77 -11.49
CA SER A 38 -24.84 9.24 -10.21
C SER A 38 -25.83 8.08 -10.32
N ASP A 39 -26.47 7.93 -11.48
CA ASP A 39 -27.40 6.82 -11.74
C ASP A 39 -26.69 5.50 -12.11
N GLU A 40 -25.40 5.58 -12.46
CA GLU A 40 -24.61 4.43 -12.94
C GLU A 40 -23.47 4.07 -11.99
N TYR A 41 -22.82 5.09 -11.41
CA TYR A 41 -21.63 4.91 -10.59
C TYR A 41 -21.78 5.51 -9.19
N TYR A 42 -21.46 4.70 -8.20
CA TYR A 42 -21.29 5.16 -6.82
C TYR A 42 -20.07 4.47 -6.21
N PHE A 43 -19.06 5.26 -5.87
CA PHE A 43 -17.81 4.79 -5.29
C PHE A 43 -17.65 5.31 -3.85
N GLU A 44 -17.24 4.42 -2.95
CA GLU A 44 -16.84 4.79 -1.59
C GLU A 44 -15.39 4.36 -1.37
N VAL A 45 -14.47 5.32 -1.17
CA VAL A 45 -13.04 5.04 -1.00
C VAL A 45 -12.63 5.30 0.44
N TYR A 46 -12.17 4.26 1.11
CA TYR A 46 -11.64 4.31 2.46
C TYR A 46 -10.10 4.29 2.44
N ASN A 47 -9.48 5.36 2.94
CA ASN A 47 -8.05 5.37 3.23
C ASN A 47 -7.84 4.79 4.63
N LEU A 48 -7.32 3.58 4.70
CA LEU A 48 -7.06 2.82 5.92
C LEU A 48 -5.53 2.65 6.15
N GLY A 49 -4.76 3.62 5.69
CA GLY A 49 -3.34 3.73 6.00
C GLY A 49 -3.11 4.18 7.43
N VAL A 50 -2.33 3.43 8.20
CA VAL A 50 -1.91 3.79 9.57
C VAL A 50 -0.40 3.95 9.61
N SER A 51 0.07 5.17 9.91
CA SER A 51 1.51 5.45 9.93
C SER A 51 2.24 4.58 10.94
N GLY A 52 3.27 3.89 10.47
CA GLY A 52 4.08 3.01 11.30
C GLY A 52 3.65 1.54 11.29
N ASP A 53 2.48 1.18 10.75
CA ASP A 53 2.06 -0.22 10.68
C ASP A 53 3.05 -1.10 9.90
N ASP A 54 3.35 -2.25 10.47
CA ASP A 54 3.95 -3.38 9.77
C ASP A 54 2.88 -4.41 9.36
N SER A 55 3.31 -5.51 8.75
CA SER A 55 2.38 -6.53 8.29
C SER A 55 1.62 -7.22 9.42
N THR A 56 2.20 -7.31 10.63
CA THR A 56 1.53 -7.88 11.80
C THR A 56 0.43 -6.96 12.31
N ASP A 57 0.70 -5.66 12.39
CA ASP A 57 -0.29 -4.65 12.77
C ASP A 57 -1.48 -4.69 11.81
N LEU A 58 -1.21 -4.78 10.51
CA LEU A 58 -2.26 -4.85 9.50
C LEU A 58 -3.09 -6.13 9.59
N VAL A 59 -2.48 -7.30 9.77
CA VAL A 59 -3.21 -8.58 9.99
C VAL A 59 -4.16 -8.45 11.17
N ASN A 60 -3.74 -7.82 12.27
CA ASN A 60 -4.54 -7.69 13.48
C ASN A 60 -5.77 -6.78 13.34
N ARG A 61 -5.80 -5.88 12.34
CA ARG A 61 -6.90 -4.91 12.21
C ARG A 61 -7.74 -5.04 10.94
N ILE A 62 -7.25 -5.68 9.88
CA ILE A 62 -7.90 -5.67 8.56
C ILE A 62 -9.34 -6.17 8.62
N GLU A 63 -9.61 -7.27 9.32
CA GLU A 63 -10.95 -7.85 9.43
C GLU A 63 -11.92 -6.92 10.16
N SER A 64 -11.52 -6.34 11.27
CA SER A 64 -12.35 -5.40 12.04
C SER A 64 -12.66 -4.13 11.26
N GLU A 65 -11.70 -3.63 10.48
CA GLU A 65 -11.88 -2.45 9.62
C GLU A 65 -12.84 -2.72 8.46
N LEU A 66 -12.75 -3.90 7.84
CA LEU A 66 -13.69 -4.34 6.80
C LEU A 66 -15.10 -4.47 7.38
N ASN A 67 -15.27 -5.24 8.46
CA ASN A 67 -16.58 -5.47 9.10
C ASN A 67 -17.27 -4.18 9.55
N ALA A 68 -16.50 -3.16 9.93
CA ALA A 68 -17.06 -1.88 10.37
C ALA A 68 -17.64 -1.02 9.23
N ARG A 69 -17.30 -1.30 7.97
CA ARG A 69 -17.62 -0.43 6.82
C ARG A 69 -18.24 -1.14 5.63
N LEU A 70 -18.16 -2.47 5.59
CA LEU A 70 -18.68 -3.25 4.47
C LEU A 70 -20.20 -3.15 4.37
N TRP A 71 -20.69 -2.96 3.15
CA TRP A 71 -22.09 -3.09 2.80
C TRP A 71 -22.27 -4.38 1.97
N GLU A 72 -23.04 -5.32 2.48
CA GLU A 72 -23.08 -6.73 2.02
C GLU A 72 -23.48 -6.92 0.54
N GLU A 73 -24.21 -5.98 -0.04
CA GLU A 73 -24.70 -6.09 -1.43
C GLU A 73 -23.78 -5.40 -2.46
N ASP A 74 -22.68 -4.79 -2.00
CA ASP A 74 -21.81 -3.99 -2.86
C ASP A 74 -20.57 -4.72 -3.32
N GLU A 75 -20.06 -4.29 -4.50
CA GLU A 75 -18.76 -4.74 -4.97
C GLU A 75 -17.66 -4.20 -4.04
N THR A 76 -16.72 -5.06 -3.69
CA THR A 76 -15.60 -4.71 -2.82
C THR A 76 -14.28 -4.88 -3.54
N VAL A 77 -13.41 -3.87 -3.47
CA VAL A 77 -12.02 -3.91 -3.94
C VAL A 77 -11.09 -3.64 -2.77
N ILE A 78 -10.09 -4.49 -2.57
CA ILE A 78 -9.11 -4.36 -1.50
C ILE A 78 -7.74 -4.07 -2.09
N LEU A 79 -7.14 -2.94 -1.68
CA LEU A 79 -5.80 -2.52 -2.06
C LEU A 79 -4.90 -2.60 -0.83
N ILE A 80 -3.73 -3.24 -0.94
CA ILE A 80 -2.81 -3.46 0.19
C ILE A 80 -1.41 -2.96 -0.17
N GLN A 81 -0.87 -2.03 0.64
CA GLN A 81 0.50 -1.54 0.53
C GLN A 81 1.22 -1.74 1.87
N ILE A 82 2.10 -2.74 1.97
CA ILE A 82 2.75 -3.12 3.24
C ILE A 82 4.16 -3.68 2.99
N GLY A 83 5.06 -3.47 3.95
CA GLY A 83 6.42 -4.00 3.91
C GLY A 83 7.49 -3.00 4.35
N ALA A 84 7.28 -1.70 4.16
CA ALA A 84 8.27 -0.66 4.45
C ALA A 84 8.67 -0.58 5.94
N ASN A 85 7.77 -0.88 6.86
CA ASN A 85 8.07 -0.89 8.29
C ASN A 85 8.60 -2.25 8.77
N ASP A 86 8.27 -3.32 8.10
CA ASP A 86 8.72 -4.68 8.39
C ASP A 86 10.24 -4.81 8.32
N ILE A 87 10.88 -4.03 7.44
CA ILE A 87 12.33 -4.06 7.20
C ILE A 87 13.15 -3.28 8.23
N GLN A 88 12.51 -2.58 9.18
CA GLN A 88 13.22 -1.84 10.22
C GLN A 88 14.07 -2.81 11.06
N TYR A 89 15.34 -2.46 11.24
CA TYR A 89 16.25 -3.20 12.13
C TYR A 89 16.39 -2.46 13.44
N PHE A 90 16.09 -3.12 14.55
CA PHE A 90 16.22 -2.58 15.90
C PHE A 90 17.62 -2.85 16.43
N ASN A 91 18.42 -1.78 16.61
CA ASN A 91 19.84 -1.88 16.96
C ASN A 91 20.06 -2.46 18.37
N GLU A 92 19.24 -2.07 19.34
CA GLU A 92 19.35 -2.56 20.73
C GLU A 92 18.94 -4.03 20.88
N GLU A 93 17.99 -4.49 20.04
CA GLU A 93 17.45 -5.83 20.07
C GLU A 93 18.14 -6.78 19.08
N TYR A 94 19.00 -6.23 18.20
CA TYR A 94 19.71 -6.98 17.15
C TYR A 94 18.77 -7.82 16.26
N ARG A 95 17.59 -7.28 15.92
CA ARG A 95 16.60 -7.99 15.11
C ARG A 95 15.87 -7.09 14.11
N LEU A 96 15.34 -7.72 13.08
CA LEU A 96 14.33 -7.12 12.23
C LEU A 96 13.00 -6.96 12.98
N ARG A 97 12.24 -5.93 12.67
CA ARG A 97 10.91 -5.71 13.22
C ARG A 97 10.02 -6.91 12.91
N THR A 98 9.91 -7.28 11.64
CA THR A 98 9.21 -8.49 11.20
C THR A 98 10.19 -9.40 10.47
N PRO A 99 10.58 -10.55 11.03
CA PRO A 99 11.41 -11.53 10.32
C PRO A 99 10.75 -11.99 9.02
N LYS A 100 11.55 -12.32 8.01
CA LYS A 100 11.07 -12.60 6.66
C LYS A 100 10.04 -13.74 6.58
N GLU A 101 10.21 -14.78 7.39
CA GLU A 101 9.26 -15.90 7.41
C GLU A 101 7.91 -15.46 8.00
N GLN A 102 7.92 -14.68 9.08
CA GLN A 102 6.71 -14.07 9.63
C GLN A 102 6.04 -13.13 8.64
N PHE A 103 6.83 -12.34 7.89
CA PHE A 103 6.30 -11.46 6.84
C PHE A 103 5.55 -12.27 5.76
N LYS A 104 6.09 -13.39 5.31
CA LYS A 104 5.41 -14.27 4.36
C LYS A 104 4.10 -14.83 4.91
N GLU A 105 4.11 -15.30 6.16
CA GLU A 105 2.89 -15.77 6.83
C GLU A 105 1.85 -14.66 6.92
N ASN A 106 2.27 -13.46 7.28
CA ASN A 106 1.38 -12.30 7.35
C ASN A 106 0.77 -11.96 5.97
N LEU A 107 1.55 -12.01 4.89
CA LEU A 107 1.01 -11.81 3.53
C LEU A 107 -0.06 -12.85 3.19
N MET A 108 0.18 -14.12 3.49
CA MET A 108 -0.81 -15.18 3.26
C MET A 108 -2.07 -15.00 4.11
N ASN A 109 -1.91 -14.55 5.37
CA ASN A 109 -3.05 -14.24 6.24
C ASN A 109 -3.86 -13.06 5.70
N LEU A 110 -3.21 -11.97 5.24
CA LEU A 110 -3.88 -10.83 4.62
C LEU A 110 -4.68 -11.25 3.38
N ILE A 111 -4.11 -12.10 2.53
CA ILE A 111 -4.78 -12.63 1.35
C ILE A 111 -5.98 -13.49 1.76
N SER A 112 -5.78 -14.41 2.71
CA SER A 112 -6.84 -15.31 3.19
C SER A 112 -8.01 -14.56 3.80
N ILE A 113 -7.72 -13.55 4.65
CA ILE A 113 -8.76 -12.70 5.24
C ILE A 113 -9.49 -11.91 4.14
N SER A 114 -8.75 -11.30 3.21
CA SER A 114 -9.35 -10.51 2.13
C SER A 114 -10.26 -11.34 1.24
N ARG A 115 -9.91 -12.59 0.95
CA ARG A 115 -10.72 -13.52 0.14
C ARG A 115 -12.04 -13.94 0.79
N ASN A 116 -12.21 -13.74 2.09
CA ASN A 116 -13.52 -13.92 2.72
C ASN A 116 -14.52 -12.82 2.31
N TYR A 117 -14.05 -11.71 1.74
CA TYR A 117 -14.85 -10.56 1.36
C TYR A 117 -14.90 -10.34 -0.15
N THR A 118 -13.80 -10.60 -0.87
CA THR A 118 -13.70 -10.40 -2.32
C THR A 118 -12.49 -11.09 -2.92
N ASP A 119 -12.59 -11.46 -4.20
CA ASP A 119 -11.44 -11.86 -5.02
C ASP A 119 -10.76 -10.66 -5.72
N ARG A 120 -11.35 -9.47 -5.64
CA ARG A 120 -10.83 -8.21 -6.24
C ARG A 120 -9.80 -7.58 -5.31
N ILE A 121 -8.64 -8.21 -5.23
CA ILE A 121 -7.51 -7.82 -4.37
C ILE A 121 -6.35 -7.38 -5.25
N MET A 122 -5.66 -6.32 -4.86
CA MET A 122 -4.43 -5.87 -5.52
C MET A 122 -3.42 -5.40 -4.48
N PHE A 123 -2.16 -5.76 -4.67
CA PHE A 123 -1.06 -5.24 -3.86
C PHE A 123 -0.33 -4.12 -4.57
N VAL A 124 0.09 -3.13 -3.78
CA VAL A 124 0.89 -1.99 -4.23
C VAL A 124 2.27 -2.08 -3.58
N GLY A 125 3.31 -2.12 -4.40
CA GLY A 125 4.69 -2.15 -3.92
C GLY A 125 5.12 -0.82 -3.31
N ASP A 126 6.13 -0.88 -2.44
CA ASP A 126 6.76 0.32 -1.92
C ASP A 126 7.80 0.87 -2.88
N PRO A 127 8.02 2.21 -2.88
CA PRO A 127 9.10 2.83 -3.64
C PRO A 127 10.47 2.43 -3.08
N VAL A 128 11.51 3.16 -3.42
CA VAL A 128 12.84 2.99 -2.83
C VAL A 128 12.95 3.74 -1.49
N THR A 129 13.99 3.43 -0.70
CA THR A 129 14.48 4.34 0.34
C THR A 129 15.91 4.78 0.00
N THR A 130 16.24 6.03 0.31
CA THR A 130 17.63 6.53 0.22
C THR A 130 18.35 6.45 1.56
N ILE A 131 17.65 6.08 2.62
CA ILE A 131 18.23 5.88 3.95
C ILE A 131 18.94 4.51 3.97
N GLU A 132 20.25 4.54 4.25
CA GLU A 132 21.08 3.37 4.47
C GLU A 132 21.72 3.50 5.87
N GLY A 133 21.12 2.87 6.88
CA GLY A 133 21.54 2.96 8.28
C GLY A 133 20.49 3.61 9.19
N PRO A 134 20.91 4.30 10.26
CA PRO A 134 20.01 4.87 11.25
C PRO A 134 18.98 5.84 10.67
N ILE A 135 17.73 5.67 11.08
CA ILE A 135 16.64 6.57 10.67
C ILE A 135 16.84 7.92 11.38
N PRO A 136 16.84 9.06 10.66
CA PRO A 136 17.16 10.37 11.25
C PRO A 136 16.33 10.76 12.48
N TRP A 137 15.06 10.36 12.51
CA TRP A 137 14.10 10.64 13.60
C TRP A 137 13.85 9.47 14.55
N ALA A 138 14.51 8.31 14.34
CA ALA A 138 14.42 7.12 15.17
C ALA A 138 15.75 6.35 15.12
N LYS A 139 16.78 6.91 15.77
CA LYS A 139 18.18 6.45 15.65
C LYS A 139 18.44 5.06 16.23
N ASP A 140 17.53 4.52 17.00
CA ASP A 140 17.48 3.14 17.49
C ASP A 140 17.11 2.13 16.40
N LYS A 141 16.67 2.63 15.23
CA LYS A 141 16.23 1.82 14.08
C LYS A 141 17.01 2.18 12.82
N GLU A 142 17.17 1.18 11.96
CA GLU A 142 17.83 1.34 10.66
C GLU A 142 16.94 0.92 9.50
N LEU A 143 17.09 1.61 8.39
CA LEU A 143 16.56 1.21 7.10
C LEU A 143 17.68 0.79 6.15
N SER A 144 17.32 0.02 5.13
CA SER A 144 18.17 -0.32 4.00
C SER A 144 17.32 -0.58 2.77
N ASP A 145 17.70 0.02 1.66
CA ASP A 145 17.03 -0.16 0.38
C ASP A 145 17.12 -1.60 -0.14
N SER A 146 18.22 -2.27 0.12
CA SER A 146 18.37 -3.69 -0.22
C SER A 146 17.41 -4.60 0.56
N ARG A 147 17.17 -4.31 1.84
CA ARG A 147 16.14 -5.00 2.63
C ARG A 147 14.75 -4.70 2.10
N LEU A 148 14.43 -3.43 1.82
CA LEU A 148 13.15 -3.04 1.26
C LEU A 148 12.88 -3.75 -0.07
N LYS A 149 13.85 -3.76 -0.97
CA LYS A 149 13.76 -4.51 -2.22
C LYS A 149 13.45 -5.99 -2.00
N ASN A 150 14.14 -6.63 -1.05
CA ASN A 150 13.95 -8.04 -0.76
C ASN A 150 12.53 -8.36 -0.24
N TYR A 151 11.93 -7.48 0.55
CA TYR A 151 10.56 -7.63 1.03
C TYR A 151 9.54 -7.33 -0.08
N THR A 152 9.75 -6.27 -0.86
CA THR A 152 8.94 -5.98 -2.05
C THR A 152 8.95 -7.14 -3.06
N ASP A 153 10.12 -7.75 -3.30
CA ASP A 153 10.25 -8.96 -4.13
C ASP A 153 9.49 -10.15 -3.54
N THR A 154 9.36 -10.22 -2.22
CA THR A 154 8.55 -11.25 -1.57
C THR A 154 7.06 -11.01 -1.79
N VAL A 155 6.59 -9.77 -1.65
CA VAL A 155 5.19 -9.40 -1.96
C VAL A 155 4.87 -9.78 -3.41
N ARG A 156 5.71 -9.36 -4.38
CA ARG A 156 5.53 -9.65 -5.80
C ARG A 156 5.40 -11.14 -6.07
N ARG A 157 6.34 -11.96 -5.55
CA ARG A 157 6.29 -13.42 -5.73
C ARG A 157 5.08 -14.07 -5.08
N THR A 158 4.65 -13.57 -3.92
CA THR A 158 3.42 -14.04 -3.28
C THR A 158 2.22 -13.73 -4.18
N CYS A 159 2.13 -12.53 -4.71
CA CYS A 159 1.06 -12.13 -5.63
C CYS A 159 1.06 -12.98 -6.92
N GLU A 160 2.24 -13.23 -7.52
CA GLU A 160 2.39 -14.11 -8.69
C GLU A 160 1.89 -15.53 -8.41
N ASN A 161 2.25 -16.12 -7.26
CA ASN A 161 1.82 -17.46 -6.88
C ASN A 161 0.32 -17.56 -6.59
N GLU A 162 -0.27 -16.50 -6.09
CA GLU A 162 -1.68 -16.40 -5.71
C GLU A 162 -2.59 -15.83 -6.81
N ASN A 163 -2.02 -15.51 -7.98
CA ASN A 163 -2.72 -14.86 -9.11
C ASN A 163 -3.41 -13.54 -8.69
N ILE A 164 -2.73 -12.73 -7.89
CA ILE A 164 -3.18 -11.42 -7.43
C ILE A 164 -2.42 -10.33 -8.19
N PRO A 165 -3.08 -9.31 -8.75
CA PRO A 165 -2.43 -8.16 -9.35
C PRO A 165 -1.46 -7.44 -8.40
N PHE A 166 -0.29 -7.06 -8.91
CA PHE A 166 0.73 -6.32 -8.19
C PHE A 166 1.19 -5.10 -8.98
N VAL A 167 1.25 -3.94 -8.30
CA VAL A 167 1.80 -2.70 -8.86
C VAL A 167 3.24 -2.54 -8.43
N ASP A 168 4.19 -2.72 -9.34
CA ASP A 168 5.62 -2.58 -9.04
C ASP A 168 6.06 -1.10 -9.11
N ILE A 169 5.77 -0.36 -8.06
CA ILE A 169 6.11 1.07 -7.96
C ILE A 169 7.63 1.30 -8.04
N ARG A 170 8.40 0.37 -7.49
CA ARG A 170 9.86 0.51 -7.41
C ARG A 170 10.54 0.50 -8.78
N SER A 171 10.05 -0.32 -9.71
CA SER A 171 10.65 -0.47 -11.04
C SER A 171 10.34 0.68 -12.00
N GLU A 172 9.40 1.56 -11.64
CA GLU A 172 8.97 2.68 -12.49
C GLU A 172 10.07 3.71 -12.74
N LEU A 173 10.96 3.89 -11.78
CA LEU A 173 12.06 4.85 -11.86
C LEU A 173 13.35 4.23 -11.32
N GLY A 174 14.49 4.73 -11.80
CA GLY A 174 15.78 4.46 -11.17
C GLY A 174 15.83 5.00 -9.73
N LYS A 175 16.71 4.44 -8.89
CA LYS A 175 16.88 4.89 -7.50
C LYS A 175 17.19 6.38 -7.38
N SER A 176 18.01 6.94 -8.30
CA SER A 176 18.32 8.36 -8.36
C SER A 176 17.08 9.23 -8.60
N ASP A 177 16.22 8.81 -9.52
CA ASP A 177 15.02 9.57 -9.89
C ASP A 177 13.96 9.50 -8.79
N TRP A 178 13.91 8.38 -8.06
CA TRP A 178 13.08 8.26 -6.86
C TRP A 178 13.56 9.18 -5.73
N SER A 179 14.87 9.42 -5.59
CA SER A 179 15.40 10.30 -4.53
C SER A 179 14.82 11.71 -4.58
N GLU A 180 14.53 12.22 -5.77
CA GLU A 180 13.89 13.53 -5.98
C GLU A 180 12.38 13.54 -5.66
N LYS A 181 11.79 12.35 -5.51
CA LYS A 181 10.35 12.16 -5.22
C LYS A 181 10.09 11.72 -3.79
N LEU A 182 11.12 11.70 -2.96
CA LEU A 182 11.03 11.43 -1.52
C LEU A 182 11.27 12.73 -0.74
N GLU A 183 10.48 12.97 0.31
CA GLU A 183 10.62 14.16 1.14
C GLU A 183 11.73 14.00 2.18
N ASP A 184 11.79 12.83 2.81
CA ASP A 184 12.70 12.55 3.93
C ASP A 184 13.60 11.33 3.71
N GLY A 185 13.67 10.86 2.48
CA GLY A 185 14.45 9.69 2.08
C GLY A 185 13.69 8.36 2.12
N CYS A 186 12.45 8.32 2.61
CA CYS A 186 11.61 7.12 2.56
C CYS A 186 10.13 7.39 2.24
N HIS A 187 9.62 8.57 2.56
CA HIS A 187 8.24 8.91 2.25
C HIS A 187 8.16 9.71 0.95
N PRO A 188 7.27 9.35 0.02
CA PRO A 188 7.05 10.12 -1.19
C PRO A 188 6.58 11.55 -0.89
N ASN A 189 7.11 12.50 -1.63
CA ASN A 189 6.58 13.85 -1.71
C ASN A 189 5.35 13.90 -2.65
N ARG A 190 4.83 15.09 -2.92
CA ARG A 190 3.68 15.30 -3.81
C ARG A 190 3.82 14.61 -5.16
N GLU A 191 5.00 14.71 -5.81
CA GLU A 191 5.23 14.12 -7.14
C GLU A 191 5.40 12.58 -7.04
N GLY A 192 5.99 12.08 -5.97
CA GLY A 192 6.07 10.65 -5.69
C GLY A 192 4.68 10.04 -5.49
N HIS A 193 3.82 10.67 -4.69
CA HIS A 193 2.43 10.22 -4.50
C HIS A 193 1.60 10.30 -5.78
N LYS A 194 1.82 11.31 -6.61
CA LYS A 194 1.18 11.41 -7.92
C LYS A 194 1.57 10.26 -8.83
N LEU A 195 2.86 9.90 -8.87
CA LEU A 195 3.34 8.76 -9.65
C LEU A 195 2.70 7.45 -9.17
N ILE A 196 2.68 7.21 -7.84
CA ILE A 196 2.03 6.02 -7.28
C ILE A 196 0.55 5.97 -7.71
N PHE A 197 -0.16 7.07 -7.58
CA PHE A 197 -1.57 7.18 -8.00
C PHE A 197 -1.77 6.80 -9.47
N GLU A 198 -0.96 7.36 -10.39
CA GLU A 198 -1.11 7.08 -11.82
C GLU A 198 -0.91 5.59 -12.12
N ARG A 199 0.08 4.94 -11.49
CA ARG A 199 0.33 3.51 -11.66
C ARG A 199 -0.74 2.61 -11.06
N VAL A 200 -1.22 2.96 -9.87
CA VAL A 200 -2.34 2.26 -9.24
C VAL A 200 -3.59 2.36 -10.09
N LYS A 201 -3.92 3.56 -10.58
CA LYS A 201 -5.06 3.80 -11.47
C LYS A 201 -4.97 2.99 -12.77
N GLU A 202 -3.80 3.02 -13.43
CA GLU A 202 -3.54 2.27 -14.65
C GLU A 202 -3.74 0.77 -14.42
N LYS A 203 -3.17 0.23 -13.35
CA LYS A 203 -3.29 -1.18 -13.01
C LYS A 203 -4.72 -1.61 -12.65
N LEU A 204 -5.44 -0.79 -11.89
CA LEU A 204 -6.85 -1.02 -11.58
C LEU A 204 -7.72 -1.12 -12.83
N LYS A 205 -7.41 -0.32 -13.86
CA LYS A 205 -8.09 -0.36 -15.16
C LYS A 205 -7.69 -1.57 -15.99
N GLU A 206 -6.39 -1.90 -16.06
CA GLU A 206 -5.88 -3.07 -16.78
C GLU A 206 -6.47 -4.38 -16.29
N GLU A 207 -6.60 -4.53 -14.97
CA GLU A 207 -7.13 -5.71 -14.31
C GLU A 207 -8.67 -5.68 -14.16
N GLU A 208 -9.32 -4.70 -14.76
CA GLU A 208 -10.79 -4.53 -14.71
C GLU A 208 -11.35 -4.52 -13.25
N LEU A 209 -10.53 -4.08 -12.28
CA LEU A 209 -10.93 -4.00 -10.88
C LEU A 209 -11.85 -2.81 -10.60
N ILE A 210 -11.69 -1.72 -11.36
CA ILE A 210 -12.54 -0.53 -11.27
C ILE A 210 -12.76 -0.01 -12.70
N ASP A 211 -13.99 0.30 -13.03
CA ASP A 211 -14.34 1.03 -14.24
C ASP A 211 -14.16 2.55 -14.01
N PHE A 212 -13.32 3.21 -14.85
CA PHE A 212 -12.96 4.63 -14.74
C PHE A 212 -13.65 5.51 -15.78
#